data_d8358669646991d18a6c37085326b6dc
#
_entry.id   d8358669646991d18a6c37085326b6dc
#
_cell.length_a   1.000
_cell.length_b   1.000
_cell.length_c   1.000
_cell.angle_alpha   90.00
_cell.angle_beta   90.00
_cell.angle_gamma   90.00
#
_symmetry.space_group_name_H-M   'P 1'
#
loop_
_entity.id
_entity.type
_entity.pdbx_description
1 polymer ?
#
loop_
_entity_poly.entity_id
_entity_poly.type
_entity_poly.pdbx_seq_one_letter_code
_entity_poly.pdbx_strand_id
1 'polypeptide(L)'
;MNLFSIIGEALRALRQNRLRTGLTMLGMIIGVAAVVLMLSIGQGARTKINETIAAMGSNLFLVVPGATSSGGFSFGSGSVRTLTINDSQAIAELTSIKATAPVTTGPVQLNYGAKNWSTIITGTTPDYFEVGNWKMESGAAFTDSDLRSAARVVVLGAVTAKNLFNEEDPIGKTI
;
A
#
# COMPACT_ATOMS: atom_id res chain seq x y z
N MET A 1 7.32 62.36 -12.54
CA MET A 1 7.06 61.35 -13.57
C MET A 1 5.95 60.46 -13.05
N ASN A 2 4.80 60.48 -13.68
CA ASN A 2 3.65 59.72 -13.17
C ASN A 2 3.79 58.24 -13.57
N LEU A 3 3.57 57.35 -12.63
CA LEU A 3 3.67 55.89 -12.81
C LEU A 3 2.86 55.40 -14.04
N PHE A 4 1.73 56.03 -14.31
CA PHE A 4 0.87 55.77 -15.49
C PHE A 4 1.54 56.10 -16.83
N SER A 5 2.37 57.13 -16.91
CA SER A 5 3.10 57.46 -18.15
C SER A 5 4.20 56.44 -18.46
N ILE A 6 4.90 55.95 -17.45
CA ILE A 6 5.92 54.92 -17.60
C ILE A 6 5.32 53.60 -18.08
N ILE A 7 4.19 53.19 -17.52
CA ILE A 7 3.46 51.97 -17.93
C ILE A 7 2.98 52.11 -19.39
N GLY A 8 2.48 53.32 -19.78
CA GLY A 8 2.04 53.58 -21.13
C GLY A 8 3.16 53.50 -22.17
N GLU A 9 4.36 54.02 -21.85
CA GLU A 9 5.55 53.95 -22.71
C GLU A 9 6.05 52.50 -22.83
N ALA A 10 6.07 51.75 -21.71
CA ALA A 10 6.46 50.32 -21.70
C ALA A 10 5.54 49.49 -22.59
N LEU A 11 4.23 49.67 -22.50
CA LEU A 11 3.23 49.00 -23.35
C LEU A 11 3.38 49.35 -24.83
N ARG A 12 3.77 50.60 -25.12
CA ARG A 12 4.01 51.05 -26.49
C ARG A 12 5.26 50.43 -27.10
N ALA A 13 6.35 50.32 -26.30
CA ALA A 13 7.58 49.64 -26.68
C ALA A 13 7.36 48.13 -26.96
N LEU A 14 6.56 47.47 -26.14
CA LEU A 14 6.17 46.06 -26.34
C LEU A 14 5.37 45.86 -27.65
N ARG A 15 4.50 46.80 -28.01
CA ARG A 15 3.73 46.77 -29.25
C ARG A 15 4.56 47.01 -30.51
N GLN A 16 5.67 47.73 -30.42
CA GLN A 16 6.53 48.03 -31.57
C GLN A 16 7.28 46.80 -32.10
N ASN A 17 7.64 45.86 -31.21
CA ASN A 17 8.37 44.63 -31.56
C ASN A 17 7.57 43.37 -31.18
N ARG A 18 6.39 43.19 -31.75
CA ARG A 18 5.43 42.12 -31.39
C ARG A 18 6.00 40.71 -31.46
N LEU A 19 6.84 40.40 -32.45
CA LEU A 19 7.44 39.08 -32.60
C LEU A 19 8.44 38.80 -31.49
N ARG A 20 9.29 39.75 -31.11
CA ARG A 20 10.26 39.58 -30.04
C ARG A 20 9.56 39.44 -28.69
N THR A 21 8.58 40.27 -28.42
CA THR A 21 7.77 40.23 -27.21
C THR A 21 7.03 38.93 -27.09
N GLY A 22 6.39 38.46 -28.19
CA GLY A 22 5.68 37.20 -28.22
C GLY A 22 6.61 36.00 -27.94
N LEU A 23 7.81 35.95 -28.56
CA LEU A 23 8.78 34.88 -28.33
C LEU A 23 9.33 34.88 -26.91
N THR A 24 9.61 36.05 -26.34
CA THR A 24 10.10 36.11 -24.94
C THR A 24 9.01 35.77 -23.96
N MET A 25 7.77 36.17 -24.13
CA MET A 25 6.63 35.78 -23.32
C MET A 25 6.36 34.27 -23.41
N LEU A 26 6.42 33.71 -24.63
CA LEU A 26 6.25 32.28 -24.85
C LEU A 26 7.30 31.48 -24.10
N GLY A 27 8.58 31.89 -24.16
CA GLY A 27 9.67 31.26 -23.42
C GLY A 27 9.45 31.31 -21.92
N MET A 28 9.01 32.46 -21.40
CA MET A 28 8.69 32.60 -19.97
C MET A 28 7.51 31.72 -19.54
N ILE A 29 6.43 31.69 -20.33
CA ILE A 29 5.27 30.84 -20.05
C ILE A 29 5.65 29.36 -20.02
N ILE A 30 6.41 28.90 -21.02
CA ILE A 30 6.89 27.50 -21.08
C ILE A 30 7.78 27.19 -19.88
N GLY A 31 8.72 28.09 -19.53
CA GLY A 31 9.61 27.91 -18.40
C GLY A 31 8.86 27.79 -17.07
N VAL A 32 7.94 28.71 -16.80
CA VAL A 32 7.13 28.66 -15.57
C VAL A 32 6.22 27.43 -15.56
N ALA A 33 5.56 27.13 -16.68
CA ALA A 33 4.68 25.95 -16.78
C ALA A 33 5.46 24.66 -16.52
N ALA A 34 6.67 24.51 -17.05
CA ALA A 34 7.51 23.33 -16.81
C ALA A 34 7.87 23.16 -15.32
N VAL A 35 8.23 24.25 -14.65
CA VAL A 35 8.54 24.20 -13.20
C VAL A 35 7.30 23.85 -12.37
N VAL A 36 6.15 24.46 -12.68
CA VAL A 36 4.89 24.16 -11.96
C VAL A 36 4.49 22.71 -12.16
N LEU A 37 4.57 22.18 -13.38
CA LEU A 37 4.27 20.77 -13.67
C LEU A 37 5.22 19.84 -12.90
N MET A 38 6.51 20.12 -12.88
CA MET A 38 7.49 19.33 -12.15
C MET A 38 7.21 19.29 -10.64
N LEU A 39 6.89 20.44 -10.05
CA LEU A 39 6.51 20.53 -8.64
C LEU A 39 5.21 19.78 -8.34
N SER A 40 4.21 19.92 -9.20
CA SER A 40 2.92 19.24 -9.04
C SER A 40 3.05 17.73 -9.09
N ILE A 41 3.83 17.20 -10.04
CA ILE A 41 4.13 15.76 -10.15
C ILE A 41 4.89 15.29 -8.90
N GLY A 42 5.89 16.07 -8.46
CA GLY A 42 6.68 15.74 -7.26
C GLY A 42 5.84 15.70 -5.99
N GLN A 43 4.91 16.64 -5.83
CA GLN A 43 3.97 16.65 -4.69
C GLN A 43 2.99 15.48 -4.76
N GLY A 44 2.42 15.21 -5.93
CA GLY A 44 1.52 14.07 -6.13
C GLY A 44 2.18 12.73 -5.80
N ALA A 45 3.43 12.53 -6.24
CA ALA A 45 4.20 11.34 -5.92
C ALA A 45 4.46 11.21 -4.41
N ARG A 46 4.85 12.30 -3.72
CA ARG A 46 5.04 12.30 -2.26
C ARG A 46 3.75 11.97 -1.51
N THR A 47 2.63 12.55 -1.89
CA THR A 47 1.33 12.25 -1.27
C THR A 47 1.00 10.78 -1.43
N LYS A 48 1.17 10.22 -2.63
CA LYS A 48 0.90 8.81 -2.90
C LYS A 48 1.80 7.86 -2.09
N ILE A 49 3.08 8.19 -1.96
CA ILE A 49 4.01 7.41 -1.13
C ILE A 49 3.60 7.48 0.34
N ASN A 50 3.27 8.68 0.85
CA ASN A 50 2.84 8.85 2.24
C ASN A 50 1.53 8.11 2.53
N GLU A 51 0.55 8.14 1.62
CA GLU A 51 -0.67 7.35 1.74
C GLU A 51 -0.38 5.84 1.78
N THR A 52 0.54 5.36 0.93
CA THR A 52 0.93 3.95 0.91
C THR A 52 1.61 3.55 2.22
N ILE A 53 2.53 4.37 2.73
CA ILE A 53 3.21 4.14 4.02
C ILE A 53 2.20 4.19 5.18
N ALA A 54 1.29 5.16 5.17
CA ALA A 54 0.24 5.29 6.18
C ALA A 54 -0.73 4.10 6.16
N ALA A 55 -1.04 3.57 4.98
CA ALA A 55 -1.88 2.38 4.81
C ALA A 55 -1.21 1.10 5.33
N MET A 56 0.12 1.01 5.27
CA MET A 56 0.88 -0.12 5.85
C MET A 56 0.99 -0.06 7.38
N GLY A 57 0.57 1.04 8.04
CA GLY A 57 0.70 1.25 9.47
C GLY A 57 2.08 1.81 9.85
N SER A 58 2.12 2.98 10.46
CA SER A 58 3.37 3.68 10.80
C SER A 58 4.20 3.02 11.91
N ASN A 59 3.62 2.05 12.64
CA ASN A 59 4.22 1.40 13.82
C ASN A 59 4.24 -0.14 13.69
N LEU A 60 4.36 -0.65 12.47
CA LEU A 60 4.42 -2.08 12.20
C LEU A 60 5.87 -2.56 12.24
N PHE A 61 6.14 -3.57 13.07
CA PHE A 61 7.40 -4.30 13.08
C PHE A 61 7.17 -5.71 12.52
N LEU A 62 7.94 -6.06 11.51
CA LEU A 62 7.94 -7.41 10.96
C LEU A 62 9.12 -8.19 11.55
N VAL A 63 8.81 -9.20 12.37
CA VAL A 63 9.81 -10.11 12.92
C VAL A 63 9.90 -11.32 12.01
N VAL A 64 11.06 -11.52 11.42
CA VAL A 64 11.33 -12.68 10.55
C VAL A 64 12.38 -13.59 11.18
N PRO A 65 12.27 -14.90 11.01
CA PRO A 65 13.29 -15.80 11.52
C PRO A 65 14.65 -15.55 10.85
N GLY A 66 15.73 -15.85 11.56
CA GLY A 66 17.08 -15.63 11.08
C GLY A 66 17.44 -16.43 9.84
N ALA A 67 18.60 -16.12 9.29
CA ALA A 67 19.23 -16.90 8.24
C ALA A 67 20.13 -17.97 8.86
N THR A 68 20.17 -19.18 8.28
CA THR A 68 21.22 -20.15 8.57
C THR A 68 22.26 -20.13 7.48
N SER A 69 23.53 -20.26 7.88
CA SER A 69 24.59 -20.64 6.97
C SER A 69 25.04 -22.06 7.30
N SER A 70 25.00 -22.95 6.33
CA SER A 70 25.51 -24.31 6.44
C SER A 70 26.44 -24.58 5.24
N GLY A 71 27.65 -25.03 5.51
CA GLY A 71 28.60 -25.42 4.48
C GLY A 71 29.04 -24.28 3.54
N GLY A 72 29.07 -23.02 4.03
CA GLY A 72 29.48 -21.85 3.23
C GLY A 72 28.37 -21.25 2.37
N PHE A 73 27.17 -21.82 2.36
CA PHE A 73 26.00 -21.25 1.72
C PHE A 73 25.14 -20.53 2.76
N SER A 74 24.82 -19.25 2.49
CA SER A 74 23.91 -18.46 3.31
C SER A 74 22.51 -18.55 2.72
N PHE A 75 21.60 -19.18 3.44
CA PHE A 75 20.17 -19.14 3.13
C PHE A 75 19.61 -17.84 3.68
N GLY A 76 18.89 -17.07 2.86
CA GLY A 76 18.36 -15.77 3.24
C GLY A 76 17.49 -15.78 4.50
N SER A 77 17.22 -14.59 5.07
CA SER A 77 16.28 -14.41 6.20
C SER A 77 14.96 -15.12 5.92
N GLY A 78 14.43 -15.84 6.93
CA GLY A 78 13.20 -16.60 6.80
C GLY A 78 13.38 -18.06 6.37
N SER A 79 14.62 -18.50 6.09
CA SER A 79 14.89 -19.87 5.65
C SER A 79 14.71 -20.93 6.75
N VAL A 80 14.74 -20.55 8.01
CA VAL A 80 14.56 -21.45 9.16
C VAL A 80 13.33 -21.04 9.95
N ARG A 81 12.40 -21.98 10.12
CA ARG A 81 11.19 -21.77 10.91
C ARG A 81 11.52 -21.92 12.41
N THR A 82 12.14 -20.91 13.00
CA THR A 82 12.51 -20.90 14.42
C THR A 82 11.50 -20.18 15.30
N LEU A 83 10.70 -19.29 14.71
CA LEU A 83 9.65 -18.57 15.45
C LEU A 83 8.45 -19.47 15.72
N THR A 84 7.94 -19.38 16.93
CA THR A 84 6.77 -20.13 17.42
C THR A 84 5.64 -19.20 17.85
N ILE A 85 4.45 -19.74 18.07
CA ILE A 85 3.31 -18.97 18.61
C ILE A 85 3.64 -18.44 20.02
N ASN A 86 4.41 -19.18 20.82
CA ASN A 86 4.80 -18.73 22.14
C ASN A 86 5.70 -17.49 22.09
N ASP A 87 6.55 -17.36 21.07
CA ASP A 87 7.36 -16.15 20.88
C ASP A 87 6.49 -14.94 20.60
N SER A 88 5.43 -15.12 19.81
CA SER A 88 4.43 -14.07 19.55
C SER A 88 3.72 -13.64 20.85
N GLN A 89 3.37 -14.60 21.72
CA GLN A 89 2.74 -14.30 23.01
C GLN A 89 3.70 -13.55 23.94
N ALA A 90 4.97 -13.97 24.00
CA ALA A 90 6.00 -13.28 24.80
C ALA A 90 6.21 -11.82 24.31
N ILE A 91 6.17 -11.59 23.01
CA ILE A 91 6.24 -10.24 22.43
C ILE A 91 5.00 -9.43 22.80
N ALA A 92 3.81 -10.04 22.81
CA ALA A 92 2.56 -9.36 23.17
C ALA A 92 2.54 -8.85 24.62
N GLU A 93 3.30 -9.48 25.53
CA GLU A 93 3.42 -9.05 26.94
C GLU A 93 4.24 -7.76 27.11
N LEU A 94 4.97 -7.31 26.09
CA LEU A 94 5.75 -6.08 26.16
C LEU A 94 4.83 -4.86 26.14
N THR A 95 5.01 -3.97 27.11
CA THR A 95 4.17 -2.75 27.30
C THR A 95 4.14 -1.83 26.06
N SER A 96 5.16 -1.89 25.22
CA SER A 96 5.29 -1.09 24.01
C SER A 96 4.57 -1.68 22.79
N ILE A 97 4.05 -2.89 22.89
CA ILE A 97 3.39 -3.60 21.79
C ILE A 97 1.88 -3.59 22.02
N LYS A 98 1.15 -3.12 21.04
CA LYS A 98 -0.31 -3.03 21.08
C LYS A 98 -0.97 -4.37 20.75
N ALA A 99 -0.50 -5.02 19.69
CA ALA A 99 -1.01 -6.30 19.22
C ALA A 99 0.07 -7.05 18.44
N THR A 100 -0.02 -8.37 18.42
CA THR A 100 0.87 -9.24 17.64
C THR A 100 0.04 -10.21 16.82
N ALA A 101 0.49 -10.48 15.60
CA ALA A 101 -0.16 -11.42 14.72
C ALA A 101 0.88 -12.40 14.16
N PRO A 102 0.92 -13.64 14.65
CA PRO A 102 1.75 -14.68 14.03
C PRO A 102 1.22 -14.98 12.63
N VAL A 103 2.14 -15.13 11.68
CA VAL A 103 1.79 -15.31 10.26
C VAL A 103 2.51 -16.53 9.71
N THR A 104 1.76 -17.38 9.02
CA THR A 104 2.32 -18.43 8.17
C THR A 104 1.72 -18.33 6.79
N THR A 105 2.54 -18.48 5.75
CA THR A 105 2.10 -18.34 4.36
C THR A 105 2.44 -19.57 3.54
N GLY A 106 1.61 -19.86 2.57
CA GLY A 106 1.86 -20.95 1.63
C GLY A 106 1.03 -20.79 0.35
N PRO A 107 1.51 -21.37 -0.76
CA PRO A 107 0.72 -21.40 -1.98
C PRO A 107 -0.49 -22.33 -1.80
N VAL A 108 -1.63 -21.95 -2.37
CA VAL A 108 -2.85 -22.73 -2.40
C VAL A 108 -3.56 -22.54 -3.72
N GLN A 109 -4.25 -23.59 -4.16
CA GLN A 109 -5.17 -23.51 -5.27
C GLN A 109 -6.61 -23.57 -4.73
N LEU A 110 -7.34 -22.50 -4.92
CA LEU A 110 -8.74 -22.37 -4.53
C LEU A 110 -9.62 -22.83 -5.68
N ASN A 111 -10.69 -23.54 -5.38
CA ASN A 111 -11.64 -24.04 -6.36
C ASN A 111 -13.06 -23.61 -5.99
N TYR A 112 -13.78 -23.07 -6.95
CA TYR A 112 -15.22 -22.79 -6.81
C TYR A 112 -15.96 -23.18 -8.08
N GLY A 113 -16.76 -24.24 -8.00
CA GLY A 113 -17.42 -24.82 -9.17
C GLY A 113 -16.40 -25.27 -10.22
N ALA A 114 -16.51 -24.73 -11.44
CA ALA A 114 -15.57 -25.01 -12.54
C ALA A 114 -14.37 -24.07 -12.58
N LYS A 115 -14.28 -23.08 -11.67
CA LYS A 115 -13.18 -22.12 -11.63
C LYS A 115 -12.14 -22.53 -10.61
N ASN A 116 -10.90 -22.19 -10.91
CA ASN A 116 -9.78 -22.33 -10.00
C ASN A 116 -8.91 -21.07 -10.01
N TRP A 117 -8.26 -20.79 -8.89
CA TRP A 117 -7.37 -19.66 -8.72
C TRP A 117 -6.21 -20.02 -7.81
N SER A 118 -4.99 -19.85 -8.32
CA SER A 118 -3.77 -20.06 -7.54
C SER A 118 -3.42 -18.76 -6.80
N THR A 119 -3.25 -18.86 -5.49
CA THR A 119 -2.93 -17.70 -4.64
C THR A 119 -2.07 -18.12 -3.46
N ILE A 120 -1.73 -17.17 -2.60
CA ILE A 120 -1.06 -17.42 -1.34
C ILE A 120 -2.10 -17.33 -0.22
N ILE A 121 -2.18 -18.38 0.60
CA ILE A 121 -2.95 -18.34 1.84
C ILE A 121 -2.07 -17.85 2.97
N THR A 122 -2.66 -17.05 3.85
CA THR A 122 -2.04 -16.54 5.07
C THR A 122 -2.83 -17.05 6.26
N GLY A 123 -2.22 -17.96 7.04
CA GLY A 123 -2.76 -18.39 8.33
C GLY A 123 -2.31 -17.42 9.42
N THR A 124 -3.24 -16.91 10.21
CA THR A 124 -2.99 -15.85 11.20
C THR A 124 -4.09 -15.82 12.27
N THR A 125 -3.97 -14.88 13.23
CA THR A 125 -4.97 -14.58 14.26
C THR A 125 -5.83 -13.36 13.87
N PRO A 126 -6.99 -13.11 14.53
CA PRO A 126 -7.83 -11.94 14.27
C PRO A 126 -7.09 -10.61 14.39
N ASP A 127 -6.10 -10.53 15.28
CA ASP A 127 -5.27 -9.33 15.46
C ASP A 127 -4.56 -8.88 14.18
N TYR A 128 -4.39 -9.78 13.22
CA TYR A 128 -3.78 -9.46 11.92
C TYR A 128 -4.50 -8.32 11.20
N PHE A 129 -5.82 -8.29 11.28
CA PHE A 129 -6.62 -7.24 10.64
C PHE A 129 -6.45 -5.90 11.33
N GLU A 130 -6.31 -5.89 12.66
CA GLU A 130 -6.02 -4.69 13.43
C GLU A 130 -4.60 -4.19 13.17
N VAL A 131 -3.60 -5.08 13.28
CA VAL A 131 -2.19 -4.79 13.07
C VAL A 131 -1.93 -4.22 11.66
N GLY A 132 -2.55 -4.81 10.64
CA GLY A 132 -2.44 -4.36 9.25
C GLY A 132 -3.41 -3.25 8.85
N ASN A 133 -4.27 -2.79 9.78
CA ASN A 133 -5.34 -1.81 9.51
C ASN A 133 -6.20 -2.20 8.29
N TRP A 134 -6.51 -3.50 8.17
CA TRP A 134 -7.31 -4.02 7.07
C TRP A 134 -8.77 -3.63 7.23
N LYS A 135 -9.37 -3.14 6.16
CA LYS A 135 -10.80 -2.84 6.12
C LYS A 135 -11.53 -3.92 5.34
N MET A 136 -12.60 -4.45 5.94
CA MET A 136 -13.51 -5.34 5.23
C MET A 136 -14.40 -4.52 4.30
N GLU A 137 -14.44 -4.91 3.04
CA GLU A 137 -15.38 -4.34 2.06
C GLU A 137 -16.78 -4.88 2.27
N SER A 138 -16.86 -6.19 2.59
CA SER A 138 -18.11 -6.90 2.80
C SER A 138 -17.88 -8.05 3.79
N GLY A 139 -18.89 -8.40 4.56
CA GLY A 139 -18.81 -9.46 5.58
C GLY A 139 -18.08 -9.01 6.85
N ALA A 140 -17.47 -9.98 7.54
CA ALA A 140 -16.74 -9.78 8.78
C ALA A 140 -15.45 -10.60 8.80
N ALA A 141 -14.46 -10.13 9.57
CA ALA A 141 -13.28 -10.93 9.89
C ALA A 141 -13.66 -12.09 10.82
N PHE A 142 -12.85 -13.14 10.81
CA PHE A 142 -12.99 -14.22 11.78
C PHE A 142 -12.56 -13.76 13.18
N THR A 143 -13.09 -14.45 14.20
CA THR A 143 -12.95 -14.08 15.60
C THR A 143 -12.15 -15.14 16.38
N ASP A 144 -11.77 -14.82 17.63
CA ASP A 144 -11.15 -15.81 18.53
C ASP A 144 -12.06 -17.01 18.82
N SER A 145 -13.36 -16.84 18.72
CA SER A 145 -14.30 -17.97 18.83
C SER A 145 -14.12 -18.95 17.67
N ASP A 146 -13.94 -18.42 16.46
CA ASP A 146 -13.70 -19.24 15.26
C ASP A 146 -12.37 -19.98 15.35
N LEU A 147 -11.33 -19.34 15.90
CA LEU A 147 -10.05 -19.99 16.16
C LEU A 147 -10.17 -21.12 17.17
N ARG A 148 -10.84 -20.88 18.31
CA ARG A 148 -11.01 -21.91 19.36
C ARG A 148 -11.85 -23.10 18.91
N SER A 149 -12.82 -22.86 18.04
CA SER A 149 -13.66 -23.91 17.46
C SER A 149 -13.04 -24.59 16.24
N ALA A 150 -11.85 -24.15 15.81
CA ALA A 150 -11.21 -24.57 14.57
C ALA A 150 -12.16 -24.46 13.35
N ALA A 151 -12.95 -23.40 13.32
CA ALA A 151 -13.89 -23.12 12.23
C ALA A 151 -13.14 -22.98 10.91
N ARG A 152 -13.69 -23.56 9.85
CA ARG A 152 -13.12 -23.45 8.49
C ARG A 152 -13.63 -22.18 7.83
N VAL A 153 -13.04 -21.05 8.20
CA VAL A 153 -13.40 -19.73 7.70
C VAL A 153 -12.20 -19.08 7.01
N VAL A 154 -12.49 -18.29 5.99
CA VAL A 154 -11.47 -17.57 5.25
C VAL A 154 -11.99 -16.19 4.87
N VAL A 155 -11.07 -15.21 4.90
CA VAL A 155 -11.29 -13.87 4.35
C VAL A 155 -10.59 -13.81 3.00
N LEU A 156 -11.34 -13.48 1.96
CA LEU A 156 -10.83 -13.40 0.60
C LEU A 156 -10.34 -11.99 0.29
N GLY A 157 -9.16 -11.88 -0.33
CA GLY A 157 -8.75 -10.63 -0.95
C GLY A 157 -9.65 -10.28 -2.14
N ALA A 158 -9.92 -9.00 -2.37
CA ALA A 158 -10.83 -8.52 -3.41
C ALA A 158 -10.51 -9.08 -4.82
N VAL A 159 -9.22 -9.20 -5.16
CA VAL A 159 -8.79 -9.78 -6.44
C VAL A 159 -9.16 -11.26 -6.54
N THR A 160 -8.92 -12.02 -5.48
CA THR A 160 -9.26 -13.45 -5.43
C THR A 160 -10.77 -13.67 -5.50
N ALA A 161 -11.53 -12.89 -4.75
CA ALA A 161 -12.99 -12.91 -4.79
C ALA A 161 -13.52 -12.65 -6.19
N LYS A 162 -13.04 -11.60 -6.85
CA LYS A 162 -13.43 -11.26 -8.21
C LYS A 162 -13.09 -12.35 -9.24
N ASN A 163 -11.93 -13.00 -9.11
CA ASN A 163 -11.52 -14.04 -10.07
C ASN A 163 -12.29 -15.35 -9.88
N LEU A 164 -12.64 -15.73 -8.64
CA LEU A 164 -13.39 -16.94 -8.36
C LEU A 164 -14.90 -16.78 -8.57
N PHE A 165 -15.46 -15.67 -8.08
CA PHE A 165 -16.90 -15.47 -8.02
C PHE A 165 -17.45 -14.55 -9.11
N ASN A 166 -16.59 -13.76 -9.82
CA ASN A 166 -16.98 -12.66 -10.71
C ASN A 166 -17.80 -11.60 -9.97
N GLU A 167 -19.11 -11.54 -10.25
CA GLU A 167 -20.08 -10.62 -9.62
C GLU A 167 -20.95 -11.30 -8.56
N GLU A 168 -20.79 -12.61 -8.35
CA GLU A 168 -21.51 -13.35 -7.32
C GLU A 168 -20.96 -13.03 -5.93
N ASP A 169 -21.85 -12.87 -4.94
CA ASP A 169 -21.46 -12.64 -3.54
C ASP A 169 -20.72 -13.87 -2.98
N PRO A 170 -19.46 -13.74 -2.55
CA PRO A 170 -18.68 -14.84 -2.00
C PRO A 170 -19.05 -15.21 -0.56
N ILE A 171 -19.85 -14.38 0.14
CA ILE A 171 -20.15 -14.57 1.57
C ILE A 171 -20.97 -15.85 1.78
N GLY A 172 -20.52 -16.68 2.73
CA GLY A 172 -21.20 -17.95 3.06
C GLY A 172 -21.00 -19.07 2.04
N LYS A 173 -20.18 -18.86 1.02
CA LYS A 173 -19.83 -19.90 0.05
C LYS A 173 -18.67 -20.75 0.53
N THR A 174 -18.60 -21.98 0.05
CA THR A 174 -17.47 -22.90 0.32
C THR A 174 -16.57 -22.96 -0.91
N ILE A 175 -15.26 -22.88 -0.67
CA ILE A 175 -14.20 -22.95 -1.68
C ILE A 175 -13.22 -24.06 -1.35
#